data_a8ba59ff390c413a9319099dfc6d3495
#
_entry.id   a8ba59ff390c413a9319099dfc6d3495
#
_cell.length_a   1.000
_cell.length_b   1.000
_cell.length_c   1.000
_cell.angle_alpha   90.00
_cell.angle_beta   90.00
_cell.angle_gamma   90.00
#
_symmetry.space_group_name_H-M   'P 1'
#
loop_
_entity.id
_entity.type
_entity.pdbx_description
1 polymer ?
#
loop_
_entity_poly.entity_id
_entity_poly.type
_entity_poly.pdbx_seq_one_letter_code
_entity_poly.pdbx_strand_id
1 'polypeptide(L)'
;RARPGTMQLLWKGLMAYVARFDIDLMFGCASLPGTDVAEMALPLAYLHHFHPMPEHLRVRAQPDLYVEMNRIPKEAIDEREGIRSLPAMLKGYVRAGCCIGEGAVIDRQFGTTDVFIYFPLSDIDARYKSRFGLVK
;
A
#
# COMPACT_ATOMS: atom_id res chain seq x y z
N ARG A 1 14.00 0.10 16.41
CA ARG A 1 14.09 -0.77 15.24
C ARG A 1 13.39 -2.09 15.53
N ALA A 2 12.42 -2.49 14.72
CA ALA A 2 11.68 -3.74 14.93
C ALA A 2 12.63 -4.95 14.82
N ARG A 3 12.40 -5.96 15.64
CA ARG A 3 13.13 -7.22 15.56
C ARG A 3 12.79 -7.97 14.27
N PRO A 4 13.71 -8.80 13.73
CA PRO A 4 13.39 -9.68 12.60
C PRO A 4 12.14 -10.51 12.90
N GLY A 5 11.23 -10.60 11.94
CA GLY A 5 9.99 -11.35 12.08
C GLY A 5 8.82 -10.62 12.72
N THR A 6 9.03 -9.44 13.27
CA THR A 6 7.94 -8.65 13.90
C THR A 6 6.82 -8.35 12.90
N MET A 7 7.16 -7.98 11.68
CA MET A 7 6.19 -7.69 10.63
C MET A 7 5.33 -8.91 10.30
N GLN A 8 5.96 -10.09 10.21
CA GLN A 8 5.22 -11.34 9.96
C GLN A 8 4.26 -11.67 11.09
N LEU A 9 4.67 -11.45 12.34
CA LEU A 9 3.80 -11.67 13.50
C LEU A 9 2.61 -10.71 13.50
N LEU A 10 2.83 -9.44 13.16
CA LEU A 10 1.76 -8.46 13.04
C LEU A 10 0.77 -8.85 11.95
N TRP A 11 1.27 -9.26 10.78
CA TRP A 11 0.43 -9.75 9.69
C TRP A 11 -0.38 -10.97 10.10
N LYS A 12 0.26 -11.92 10.77
CA LYS A 12 -0.40 -13.15 11.23
C LYS A 12 -1.52 -12.82 12.21
N GLY A 13 -1.26 -11.93 13.17
CA GLY A 13 -2.27 -11.49 14.12
C GLY A 13 -3.43 -10.77 13.46
N LEU A 14 -3.11 -9.88 12.51
CA LEU A 14 -4.12 -9.13 11.76
C LEU A 14 -5.02 -10.08 10.95
N MET A 15 -4.43 -11.05 10.26
CA MET A 15 -5.20 -12.01 9.45
C MET A 15 -6.04 -12.94 10.33
N ALA A 16 -5.55 -13.32 11.50
CA ALA A 16 -6.34 -14.09 12.46
C ALA A 16 -7.56 -13.30 12.95
N TYR A 17 -7.40 -12.00 13.20
CA TYR A 17 -8.49 -11.11 13.56
C TYR A 17 -9.53 -11.01 12.44
N VAL A 18 -9.05 -10.81 11.21
CA VAL A 18 -9.90 -10.76 10.01
C VAL A 18 -10.73 -12.03 9.85
N ALA A 19 -10.11 -13.20 10.01
CA ALA A 19 -10.80 -14.48 9.90
C ALA A 19 -11.84 -14.66 11.00
N ARG A 20 -11.49 -14.26 12.22
CA ARG A 20 -12.37 -14.44 13.39
C ARG A 20 -13.65 -13.58 13.32
N PHE A 21 -13.54 -12.35 12.81
CA PHE A 21 -14.64 -11.40 12.79
C PHE A 21 -15.28 -11.23 11.41
N ASP A 22 -14.93 -12.08 10.45
CA ASP A 22 -15.52 -12.10 9.10
C ASP A 22 -15.47 -10.73 8.42
N ILE A 23 -14.30 -10.12 8.44
CA ILE A 23 -14.08 -8.79 7.87
C ILE A 23 -13.89 -8.89 6.36
N ASP A 24 -14.65 -8.08 5.59
CA ASP A 24 -14.64 -8.12 4.14
C ASP A 24 -13.55 -7.26 3.50
N LEU A 25 -13.18 -6.16 4.16
CA LEU A 25 -12.18 -5.25 3.64
C LEU A 25 -11.45 -4.55 4.79
N MET A 26 -10.25 -4.10 4.49
CA MET A 26 -9.48 -3.22 5.35
C MET A 26 -9.01 -2.02 4.56
N PHE A 27 -8.82 -0.91 5.22
CA PHE A 27 -8.23 0.28 4.62
C PHE A 27 -7.45 1.08 5.65
N GLY A 28 -6.61 1.94 5.18
CA GLY A 28 -5.81 2.78 6.05
C GLY A 28 -4.78 3.57 5.27
N CYS A 29 -3.79 4.06 5.97
CA CYS A 29 -2.70 4.81 5.35
C CYS A 29 -1.39 4.05 5.52
N ALA A 30 -0.54 4.14 4.51
CA ALA A 30 0.83 3.67 4.57
C ALA A 30 1.77 4.83 4.25
N SER A 31 2.93 4.82 4.87
CA SER A 31 3.84 5.96 4.81
C SER A 31 5.15 5.61 4.10
N LEU A 32 5.56 6.54 3.23
CA LEU A 32 6.92 6.55 2.69
C LEU A 32 7.74 7.53 3.53
N PRO A 33 8.97 7.17 3.94
CA PRO A 33 9.81 8.09 4.72
C PRO A 33 10.20 9.30 3.87
N GLY A 34 10.13 10.48 4.47
CA GLY A 34 10.52 11.73 3.84
C GLY A 34 9.35 12.55 3.31
N THR A 35 9.64 13.79 3.00
CA THR A 35 8.68 14.77 2.51
C THR A 35 9.07 15.36 1.16
N ASP A 36 10.22 15.00 0.61
CA ASP A 36 10.66 15.44 -0.71
C ASP A 36 10.05 14.53 -1.78
N VAL A 37 8.98 14.99 -2.38
CA VAL A 37 8.20 14.22 -3.34
C VAL A 37 8.99 13.91 -4.61
N ALA A 38 9.91 14.78 -4.99
CA ALA A 38 10.77 14.55 -6.16
C ALA A 38 11.67 13.33 -5.98
N GLU A 39 12.16 13.10 -4.77
CA GLU A 39 12.96 11.92 -4.45
C GLU A 39 12.11 10.63 -4.41
N MET A 40 10.81 10.77 -4.26
CA MET A 40 9.87 9.65 -4.20
C MET A 40 9.11 9.44 -5.50
N ALA A 41 9.57 10.03 -6.60
CA ALA A 41 8.86 9.95 -7.88
C ALA A 41 8.64 8.50 -8.32
N LEU A 42 9.65 7.65 -8.20
CA LEU A 42 9.54 6.25 -8.62
C LEU A 42 8.54 5.45 -7.80
N PRO A 43 8.64 5.37 -6.45
CA PRO A 43 7.65 4.60 -5.69
C PRO A 43 6.23 5.16 -5.83
N LEU A 44 6.05 6.47 -5.87
CA LEU A 44 4.71 7.06 -6.03
C LEU A 44 4.11 6.73 -7.40
N ALA A 45 4.88 6.90 -8.46
CA ALA A 45 4.42 6.60 -9.82
C ALA A 45 4.16 5.10 -10.01
N TYR A 46 5.00 4.25 -9.42
CA TYR A 46 4.80 2.81 -9.44
C TYR A 46 3.47 2.41 -8.82
N LEU A 47 3.18 2.91 -7.62
CA LEU A 47 1.90 2.63 -6.95
C LEU A 47 0.71 3.13 -7.77
N HIS A 48 0.84 4.32 -8.35
CA HIS A 48 -0.23 4.93 -9.15
C HIS A 48 -0.57 4.10 -10.39
N HIS A 49 0.43 3.61 -11.11
CA HIS A 49 0.23 2.93 -12.38
C HIS A 49 -0.01 1.43 -12.27
N PHE A 50 0.58 0.77 -11.27
CA PHE A 50 0.56 -0.69 -11.18
C PHE A 50 -0.40 -1.24 -10.12
N HIS A 51 -0.79 -0.40 -9.15
CA HIS A 51 -1.68 -0.82 -8.05
C HIS A 51 -2.81 0.17 -7.77
N PRO A 52 -3.46 0.72 -8.81
CA PRO A 52 -4.55 1.68 -8.57
C PRO A 52 -5.78 0.97 -8.03
N MET A 53 -6.58 1.71 -7.25
CA MET A 53 -7.90 1.24 -6.88
C MET A 53 -8.81 1.17 -8.11
N PRO A 54 -9.81 0.26 -8.12
CA PRO A 54 -10.85 0.29 -9.14
C PRO A 54 -11.50 1.67 -9.21
N GLU A 55 -11.80 2.14 -10.40
CA GLU A 55 -12.27 3.51 -10.62
C GLU A 55 -13.53 3.83 -9.80
N HIS A 56 -14.48 2.89 -9.72
CA HIS A 56 -15.73 3.07 -8.99
C HIS A 56 -15.57 3.10 -7.47
N LEU A 57 -14.41 2.69 -6.95
CA LEU A 57 -14.11 2.69 -5.52
C LEU A 57 -13.02 3.69 -5.15
N ARG A 58 -12.49 4.41 -6.13
CA ARG A 58 -11.27 5.21 -5.95
C ARG A 58 -11.43 6.29 -4.91
N VAL A 59 -10.57 6.24 -3.91
CA VAL A 59 -10.41 7.27 -2.88
C VAL A 59 -9.33 8.24 -3.36
N ARG A 60 -9.58 9.54 -3.17
CA ARG A 60 -8.65 10.61 -3.54
C ARG A 60 -8.25 11.41 -2.32
N ALA A 61 -7.01 11.87 -2.29
CA ALA A 61 -6.57 12.83 -1.29
C ALA A 61 -7.39 14.13 -1.42
N GLN A 62 -7.60 14.81 -0.29
CA GLN A 62 -8.32 16.08 -0.30
C GLN A 62 -7.59 17.10 -1.17
N PRO A 63 -8.35 17.94 -1.93
CA PRO A 63 -7.72 18.83 -2.92
C PRO A 63 -6.64 19.75 -2.38
N ASP A 64 -6.81 20.25 -1.17
CA ASP A 64 -5.85 21.16 -0.52
C ASP A 64 -4.59 20.47 -0.02
N LEU A 65 -4.61 19.13 0.09
CA LEU A 65 -3.48 18.30 0.56
C LEU A 65 -2.91 17.40 -0.55
N TYR A 66 -3.55 17.40 -1.69
CA TYR A 66 -3.26 16.48 -2.78
C TYR A 66 -1.82 16.64 -3.30
N VAL A 67 -1.09 15.53 -3.33
CA VAL A 67 0.24 15.45 -3.92
C VAL A 67 0.18 14.48 -5.09
N GLU A 68 0.58 14.94 -6.26
CA GLU A 68 0.53 14.13 -7.49
C GLU A 68 1.47 12.94 -7.41
N MET A 69 0.95 11.76 -7.67
CA MET A 69 1.70 10.50 -7.72
C MET A 69 2.15 10.14 -9.13
N ASN A 70 1.44 10.62 -10.15
CA ASN A 70 1.73 10.32 -11.56
C ASN A 70 2.89 11.19 -12.06
N ARG A 71 4.11 10.86 -11.64
CA ARG A 71 5.31 11.67 -11.91
C ARG A 71 6.23 11.06 -12.95
N ILE A 72 6.00 9.82 -13.34
CA ILE A 72 6.77 9.09 -14.35
C ILE A 72 5.75 8.34 -15.20
N PRO A 73 5.86 8.41 -16.54
CA PRO A 73 4.96 7.63 -17.39
C PRO A 73 5.10 6.13 -17.13
N LYS A 74 4.01 5.40 -17.23
CA LYS A 74 4.00 3.96 -16.97
C LYS A 74 5.05 3.21 -17.78
N GLU A 75 5.22 3.58 -19.03
CA GLU A 75 6.14 2.94 -19.97
C GLU A 75 7.61 3.14 -19.59
N ALA A 76 7.90 4.18 -18.79
CA ALA A 76 9.25 4.48 -18.32
C ALA A 76 9.57 3.80 -16.98
N ILE A 77 8.64 3.07 -16.40
CA ILE A 77 8.84 2.41 -15.09
C ILE A 77 9.19 0.93 -15.31
N ASP A 78 10.37 0.54 -14.84
CA ASP A 78 10.70 -0.89 -14.68
C ASP A 78 9.99 -1.41 -13.44
N GLU A 79 9.15 -2.43 -13.62
CA GLU A 79 8.31 -2.95 -12.53
C GLU A 79 9.14 -3.48 -11.35
N ARG A 80 10.28 -4.14 -11.64
CA ARG A 80 11.15 -4.66 -10.59
C ARG A 80 11.80 -3.55 -9.78
N GLU A 81 12.24 -2.50 -10.45
CA GLU A 81 12.80 -1.33 -9.78
C GLU A 81 11.73 -0.59 -8.99
N GLY A 82 10.51 -0.49 -9.54
CA GLY A 82 9.37 0.12 -8.87
C GLY A 82 9.07 -0.56 -7.55
N ILE A 83 8.88 -1.87 -7.55
CA ILE A 83 8.59 -2.60 -6.30
C ILE A 83 9.76 -2.52 -5.32
N ARG A 84 10.98 -2.56 -5.83
CA ARG A 84 12.20 -2.48 -5.01
C ARG A 84 12.32 -1.12 -4.30
N SER A 85 11.79 -0.06 -4.91
CA SER A 85 11.81 1.29 -4.34
C SER A 85 10.87 1.49 -3.15
N LEU A 86 9.93 0.57 -2.94
CA LEU A 86 8.95 0.68 -1.87
C LEU A 86 9.55 0.32 -0.51
N PRO A 87 9.09 0.97 0.58
CA PRO A 87 9.36 0.47 1.93
C PRO A 87 8.86 -0.95 2.12
N ALA A 88 9.47 -1.69 3.03
CA ALA A 88 9.16 -3.10 3.26
C ALA A 88 7.68 -3.35 3.52
N MET A 89 7.03 -2.47 4.29
CA MET A 89 5.61 -2.61 4.62
C MET A 89 4.74 -2.47 3.36
N LEU A 90 5.01 -1.49 2.52
CA LEU A 90 4.27 -1.31 1.26
C LEU A 90 4.52 -2.45 0.28
N LYS A 91 5.74 -3.00 0.23
CA LYS A 91 6.01 -4.22 -0.55
C LYS A 91 5.09 -5.35 -0.13
N GLY A 92 4.95 -5.56 1.18
CA GLY A 92 4.07 -6.58 1.71
C GLY A 92 2.61 -6.36 1.31
N TYR A 93 2.15 -5.13 1.42
CA TYR A 93 0.77 -4.78 1.06
C TYR A 93 0.48 -5.03 -0.42
N VAL A 94 1.32 -4.52 -1.32
CA VAL A 94 1.07 -4.70 -2.76
C VAL A 94 1.19 -6.15 -3.20
N ARG A 95 2.11 -6.91 -2.61
CA ARG A 95 2.25 -8.35 -2.88
C ARG A 95 1.03 -9.13 -2.41
N ALA A 96 0.37 -8.65 -1.36
CA ALA A 96 -0.85 -9.26 -0.84
C ALA A 96 -2.11 -8.87 -1.62
N GLY A 97 -2.01 -7.92 -2.56
CA GLY A 97 -3.13 -7.53 -3.39
C GLY A 97 -3.78 -6.20 -3.01
N CYS A 98 -3.12 -5.39 -2.17
CA CYS A 98 -3.62 -4.06 -1.85
C CYS A 98 -3.66 -3.15 -3.06
N CYS A 99 -4.65 -2.26 -3.08
CA CYS A 99 -4.78 -1.18 -4.04
C CYS A 99 -4.49 0.16 -3.35
N ILE A 100 -4.08 1.14 -4.15
CA ILE A 100 -3.63 2.44 -3.65
C ILE A 100 -4.57 3.53 -4.17
N GLY A 101 -4.97 4.43 -3.29
CA GLY A 101 -5.79 5.59 -3.64
C GLY A 101 -5.05 6.59 -4.52
N GLU A 102 -5.79 7.56 -5.04
CA GLU A 102 -5.25 8.59 -5.90
C GLU A 102 -4.78 9.79 -5.09
N GLY A 103 -3.53 10.19 -5.31
CA GLY A 103 -2.90 11.29 -4.59
C GLY A 103 -2.31 10.86 -3.26
N ALA A 104 -1.19 11.47 -2.92
CA ALA A 104 -0.52 11.29 -1.64
C ALA A 104 -0.72 12.56 -0.79
N VAL A 105 -0.38 12.47 0.49
CA VAL A 105 -0.44 13.58 1.44
C VAL A 105 0.88 13.63 2.20
N ILE A 106 1.45 14.83 2.33
CA ILE A 106 2.66 15.03 3.13
C ILE A 106 2.25 15.25 4.58
N ASP A 107 2.80 14.44 5.48
CA ASP A 107 2.68 14.60 6.92
C ASP A 107 3.99 15.20 7.46
N ARG A 108 3.97 16.51 7.69
CA ARG A 108 5.18 17.21 8.14
C ARG A 108 5.52 16.93 9.59
N GLN A 109 4.54 16.55 10.39
CA GLN A 109 4.78 16.20 11.79
C GLN A 109 5.57 14.90 11.91
N PHE A 110 5.23 13.89 11.11
CA PHE A 110 5.94 12.62 11.11
C PHE A 110 7.06 12.54 10.07
N GLY A 111 7.18 13.54 9.20
CA GLY A 111 8.19 13.55 8.16
C GLY A 111 7.98 12.47 7.12
N THR A 112 6.73 12.23 6.74
CA THR A 112 6.34 11.15 5.83
C THR A 112 5.49 11.67 4.68
N THR A 113 5.39 10.86 3.64
CA THR A 113 4.42 11.02 2.55
C THR A 113 3.50 9.82 2.58
N ASP A 114 2.22 10.05 2.80
CA ASP A 114 1.25 9.01 3.09
C ASP A 114 0.39 8.72 1.88
N VAL A 115 0.08 7.43 1.67
CA VAL A 115 -0.84 6.98 0.62
C VAL A 115 -1.96 6.18 1.26
N PHE A 116 -3.15 6.25 0.67
CA PHE A 116 -4.29 5.46 1.11
C PHE A 116 -4.14 4.04 0.56
N ILE A 117 -4.33 3.05 1.43
CA ILE A 117 -4.34 1.64 1.03
C ILE A 117 -5.74 1.06 1.21
N TYR A 118 -6.12 0.22 0.26
CA TYR A 118 -7.38 -0.50 0.24
C TYR A 118 -7.07 -1.99 0.09
N PHE A 119 -7.61 -2.78 0.98
CA PHE A 119 -7.32 -4.21 1.04
C PHE A 119 -8.63 -5.00 0.96
N PRO A 120 -9.12 -5.28 -0.25
CA PRO A 120 -10.30 -6.13 -0.41
C PRO A 120 -9.92 -7.58 -0.13
N LEU A 121 -10.47 -8.16 0.92
CA LEU A 121 -10.07 -9.49 1.37
C LEU A 121 -10.44 -10.59 0.37
N SER A 122 -11.45 -10.34 -0.45
CA SER A 122 -11.83 -11.25 -1.54
C SER A 122 -10.76 -11.38 -2.63
N ASP A 123 -9.92 -10.33 -2.80
CA ASP A 123 -8.89 -10.27 -3.84
C ASP A 123 -7.49 -10.60 -3.33
N ILE A 124 -7.38 -10.99 -2.07
CA ILE A 124 -6.08 -11.40 -1.51
C ILE A 124 -5.58 -12.65 -2.22
N ASP A 125 -4.29 -12.63 -2.57
CA ASP A 125 -3.63 -13.78 -3.18
C ASP A 125 -3.86 -15.05 -2.35
N ALA A 126 -4.17 -16.15 -3.03
CA ALA A 126 -4.52 -17.42 -2.38
C ALA A 126 -3.41 -17.93 -1.44
N ARG A 127 -2.14 -17.66 -1.77
CA ARG A 127 -1.02 -18.05 -0.92
C ARG A 127 -1.05 -17.34 0.43
N TYR A 128 -1.41 -16.07 0.44
CA TYR A 128 -1.56 -15.31 1.67
C TYR A 128 -2.76 -15.78 2.47
N LYS A 129 -3.88 -16.05 1.80
CA LYS A 129 -5.08 -16.60 2.46
C LYS A 129 -4.77 -17.91 3.16
N SER A 130 -4.12 -18.84 2.45
CA SER A 130 -3.75 -20.14 3.01
C SER A 130 -2.79 -19.99 4.18
N ARG A 131 -1.73 -19.17 4.02
CA ARG A 131 -0.72 -18.94 5.03
C ARG A 131 -1.28 -18.39 6.34
N PHE A 132 -2.32 -17.55 6.26
CA PHE A 132 -2.91 -16.88 7.41
C PHE A 132 -4.25 -17.47 7.84
N GLY A 133 -4.64 -18.64 7.31
CA GLY A 133 -5.84 -19.34 7.73
C GLY A 133 -7.15 -18.73 7.26
N LEU A 134 -7.14 -17.97 6.17
CA LEU A 134 -8.34 -17.34 5.59
C LEU A 134 -9.09 -18.27 4.63
N VAL A 135 -8.48 -19.37 4.24
CA VAL A 135 -9.11 -20.40 3.39
C VAL A 135 -9.85 -21.38 4.29
N LYS A 136 -11.15 -21.54 4.02
CA LYS A 136 -11.99 -22.50 4.74
C LYS A 136 -11.82 -23.89 4.15
#